data_31b47347649f75b4894209e60a3370c4
#
_entry.id   31b47347649f75b4894209e60a3370c4
#
_cell.length_a   1.000
_cell.length_b   1.000
_cell.length_c   1.000
_cell.angle_alpha   90.00
_cell.angle_beta   90.00
_cell.angle_gamma   90.00
#
_symmetry.space_group_name_H-M   'P 1'
#
loop_
_entity.id
_entity.type
_entity.pdbx_description
1 polymer ?
#
loop_
_entity_poly.entity_id
_entity_poly.type
_entity_poly.pdbx_seq_one_letter_code
_entity_poly.pdbx_strand_id
1 'polypeptide(L)'
;MNKVVLVGRLTRNPEVRYAQGESATAVARYTLAVERRFQREGEQTADFIPCVVFGKSAEFAEKYFRQGLRISVCGRIQTGSYTNKDGMKVYTTEVVVEEQEFAQSRAEQGRENQGAMGTADVDGFQNIPDGIEEELPFH
;
A
#
# COMPACT_ATOMS: atom_id res chain seq x y z
N MET A 1 5.30 -22.98 0.78
CA MET A 1 5.38 -21.63 1.39
C MET A 1 4.74 -20.63 0.45
N ASN A 2 3.92 -19.73 1.00
CA ASN A 2 3.23 -18.71 0.20
C ASN A 2 3.53 -17.34 0.83
N LYS A 3 4.49 -16.64 0.27
CA LYS A 3 4.96 -15.40 0.83
C LYS A 3 5.31 -14.43 -0.30
N VAL A 4 4.82 -13.22 -0.16
CA VAL A 4 5.02 -12.14 -1.14
C VAL A 4 5.53 -10.92 -0.41
N VAL A 5 6.54 -10.28 -0.97
CA VAL A 5 7.04 -9.01 -0.47
C VAL A 5 7.07 -8.04 -1.65
N LEU A 6 6.38 -6.93 -1.50
CA LEU A 6 6.25 -5.95 -2.57
C LEU A 6 6.53 -4.55 -2.05
N VAL A 7 7.13 -3.74 -2.89
CA VAL A 7 7.26 -2.30 -2.66
C VAL A 7 6.66 -1.61 -3.88
N GLY A 8 5.72 -0.72 -3.63
CA GLY A 8 5.07 -0.04 -4.73
C GLY A 8 4.32 1.20 -4.26
N ARG A 9 3.70 1.90 -5.20
CA ARG A 9 2.93 3.10 -4.89
C ARG A 9 1.44 2.81 -5.00
N LEU A 10 0.69 3.40 -4.09
CA LEU A 10 -0.76 3.28 -4.17
C LEU A 10 -1.26 4.00 -5.41
N THR A 11 -2.11 3.33 -6.17
CA THR A 11 -2.67 3.91 -7.40
C THR A 11 -3.84 4.84 -7.10
N ARG A 12 -4.44 4.68 -5.93
CA ARG A 12 -5.53 5.52 -5.45
C ARG A 12 -5.63 5.35 -3.94
N ASN A 13 -6.50 6.14 -3.33
CA ASN A 13 -6.73 6.00 -1.90
C ASN A 13 -7.33 4.63 -1.59
N PRO A 14 -7.01 4.04 -0.45
CA PRO A 14 -7.61 2.75 -0.09
C PRO A 14 -9.14 2.85 0.01
N GLU A 15 -9.80 1.82 -0.46
CA GLU A 15 -11.23 1.70 -0.32
C GLU A 15 -11.50 0.84 0.92
N VAL A 16 -12.20 1.40 1.88
CA VAL A 16 -12.40 0.73 3.16
C VAL A 16 -13.87 0.45 3.40
N ARG A 17 -14.14 -0.77 3.82
CA ARG A 17 -15.49 -1.19 4.17
C ARG A 17 -15.45 -1.86 5.52
N TYR A 18 -16.56 -1.81 6.21
CA TYR A 18 -16.69 -2.44 7.52
C TYR A 18 -17.68 -3.58 7.41
N ALA A 19 -17.25 -4.76 7.86
CA ALA A 19 -18.13 -5.92 7.86
C ALA A 19 -19.26 -5.68 8.85
N GLN A 20 -20.45 -6.16 8.51
CA GLN A 20 -21.60 -6.06 9.40
C GLN A 20 -21.55 -7.19 10.40
N GLY A 21 -22.02 -6.93 11.62
CA GLY A 21 -22.06 -7.93 12.65
C GLY A 21 -21.54 -7.40 13.97
N GLU A 22 -21.50 -8.27 14.95
CA GLU A 22 -21.10 -7.89 16.30
C GLU A 22 -19.67 -7.42 16.39
N SER A 23 -18.80 -7.97 15.56
CA SER A 23 -17.42 -7.50 15.48
C SER A 23 -17.19 -6.94 14.09
N ALA A 24 -17.50 -5.66 13.94
CA ALA A 24 -17.27 -4.98 12.67
C ALA A 24 -15.79 -4.97 12.39
N THR A 25 -15.37 -5.70 11.37
CA THR A 25 -13.97 -5.76 10.96
C THR A 25 -13.79 -4.90 9.74
N ALA A 26 -12.81 -4.01 9.80
CA ALA A 26 -12.48 -3.18 8.66
C ALA A 26 -11.77 -4.03 7.60
N VAL A 27 -12.10 -3.77 6.35
CA VAL A 27 -11.44 -4.39 5.20
C VAL A 27 -11.04 -3.28 4.26
N ALA A 28 -9.76 -3.15 4.00
CA ALA A 28 -9.25 -2.14 3.09
C ALA A 28 -8.69 -2.82 1.85
N ARG A 29 -8.98 -2.23 0.70
CA ARG A 29 -8.44 -2.72 -0.57
C ARG A 29 -7.72 -1.59 -1.25
N TYR A 30 -6.56 -1.89 -1.77
CA TYR A 30 -5.80 -0.94 -2.57
C TYR A 30 -4.99 -1.69 -3.61
N THR A 31 -4.57 -0.96 -4.62
CA THR A 31 -3.76 -1.53 -5.68
C THR A 31 -2.41 -0.85 -5.70
N LEU A 32 -1.37 -1.64 -5.71
CA LEU A 32 0.00 -1.14 -5.76
C LEU A 32 0.53 -1.21 -7.18
N ALA A 33 1.18 -0.14 -7.60
CA ALA A 33 1.94 -0.14 -8.84
C ALA A 33 3.37 -0.53 -8.47
N VAL A 34 3.75 -1.73 -8.84
CA VAL A 34 5.07 -2.28 -8.53
C VAL A 34 5.89 -2.24 -9.80
N GLU A 35 6.98 -1.48 -9.77
CA GLU A 35 7.82 -1.33 -10.96
C GLU A 35 8.47 -2.65 -11.35
N ARG A 36 8.51 -2.90 -12.63
CA ARG A 36 9.20 -4.06 -13.15
C ARG A 36 10.70 -3.80 -13.14
N ARG A 37 11.44 -4.84 -12.79
CA ARG A 37 12.89 -4.74 -12.70
C ARG A 37 13.53 -4.42 -14.04
N PHE A 38 13.03 -5.04 -15.11
CA PHE A 38 13.52 -4.79 -16.45
C PHE A 38 12.38 -4.19 -17.26
N GLN A 39 12.61 -2.99 -17.76
CA GLN A 39 11.60 -2.27 -18.50
C GLN A 39 12.07 -2.11 -19.94
N ARG A 40 11.18 -2.38 -20.86
CA ARG A 40 11.46 -2.19 -22.28
C ARG A 40 10.61 -1.05 -22.79
N GLU A 41 11.17 -0.33 -23.75
CA GLU A 41 10.46 0.77 -24.37
C GLU A 41 9.17 0.25 -25.00
N GLY A 42 8.08 0.95 -24.76
CA GLY A 42 6.76 0.57 -25.28
C GLY A 42 6.03 -0.49 -24.51
N GLU A 43 6.63 -1.05 -23.47
CA GLU A 43 5.97 -2.04 -22.64
C GLU A 43 5.50 -1.45 -21.32
N GLN A 44 4.62 -2.15 -20.66
CA GLN A 44 4.15 -1.78 -19.34
C GLN A 44 5.32 -1.77 -18.36
N THR A 45 5.46 -0.68 -17.62
CA THR A 45 6.59 -0.52 -16.71
C THR A 45 6.30 -0.95 -15.29
N ALA A 46 5.05 -1.20 -14.98
CA ALA A 46 4.66 -1.60 -13.63
C ALA A 46 3.58 -2.66 -13.69
N ASP A 47 3.55 -3.46 -12.66
CA ASP A 47 2.47 -4.42 -12.45
C ASP A 47 1.55 -3.86 -11.39
N PHE A 48 0.26 -3.98 -11.63
CA PHE A 48 -0.75 -3.47 -10.71
C PHE A 48 -1.28 -4.63 -9.88
N ILE A 49 -0.97 -4.62 -8.61
CA ILE A 49 -1.23 -5.75 -7.73
C ILE A 49 -2.33 -5.39 -6.74
N PRO A 50 -3.48 -6.07 -6.80
CA PRO A 50 -4.54 -5.82 -5.83
C PRO A 50 -4.19 -6.42 -4.48
N CYS A 51 -4.40 -5.63 -3.44
CA CYS A 51 -4.10 -6.02 -2.07
C CYS A 51 -5.32 -5.85 -1.21
N VAL A 52 -5.44 -6.71 -0.22
CA VAL A 52 -6.52 -6.63 0.76
C VAL A 52 -5.90 -6.76 2.15
N VAL A 53 -6.39 -5.94 3.08
CA VAL A 53 -5.90 -5.94 4.44
C VAL A 53 -7.09 -5.84 5.39
N PHE A 54 -6.99 -6.48 6.54
CA PHE A 54 -8.10 -6.60 7.48
C PHE A 54 -7.75 -6.01 8.83
N GLY A 55 -8.80 -5.64 9.57
CA GLY A 55 -8.68 -5.27 10.97
C GLY A 55 -7.99 -3.94 11.18
N LYS A 56 -7.15 -3.89 12.20
CA LYS A 56 -6.47 -2.64 12.56
C LYS A 56 -5.56 -2.14 11.46
N SER A 57 -4.97 -3.04 10.70
CA SER A 57 -4.14 -2.64 9.57
C SER A 57 -4.97 -1.96 8.51
N ALA A 58 -6.22 -2.38 8.32
CA ALA A 58 -7.12 -1.71 7.39
C ALA A 58 -7.46 -0.30 7.87
N GLU A 59 -7.67 -0.14 9.16
CA GLU A 59 -7.94 1.18 9.73
C GLU A 59 -6.72 2.08 9.60
N PHE A 60 -5.55 1.53 9.78
CA PHE A 60 -4.30 2.27 9.58
C PHE A 60 -4.19 2.76 8.15
N ALA A 61 -4.49 1.88 7.20
CA ALA A 61 -4.44 2.25 5.79
C ALA A 61 -5.44 3.37 5.49
N GLU A 62 -6.62 3.30 6.07
CA GLU A 62 -7.62 4.33 5.88
C GLU A 62 -7.12 5.69 6.34
N LYS A 63 -6.45 5.72 7.47
CA LYS A 63 -5.99 6.97 8.06
C LYS A 63 -4.77 7.55 7.36
N TYR A 64 -3.84 6.72 6.99
CA TYR A 64 -2.51 7.19 6.62
C TYR A 64 -2.11 6.95 5.18
N PHE A 65 -2.73 6.00 4.49
CA PHE A 65 -2.35 5.72 3.12
C PHE A 65 -3.15 6.57 2.15
N ARG A 66 -2.45 7.13 1.17
CA ARG A 66 -3.08 7.98 0.16
C ARG A 66 -2.46 7.66 -1.19
N GLN A 67 -3.17 8.03 -2.24
CA GLN A 67 -2.70 7.85 -3.60
C GLN A 67 -1.29 8.40 -3.77
N GLY A 68 -0.43 7.63 -4.42
CA GLY A 68 0.94 8.03 -4.70
C GLY A 68 1.95 7.68 -3.63
N LEU A 69 1.49 7.31 -2.46
CA LEU A 69 2.38 6.98 -1.36
C LEU A 69 3.06 5.63 -1.62
N ARG A 70 4.36 5.58 -1.38
CA ARG A 70 5.10 4.34 -1.51
C ARG A 70 5.07 3.57 -0.21
N ILE A 71 4.68 2.31 -0.30
CA ILE A 71 4.62 1.44 0.86
C ILE A 71 5.25 0.09 0.54
N SER A 72 5.59 -0.65 1.57
CA SER A 72 6.00 -2.03 1.42
C SER A 72 4.96 -2.91 2.09
N VAL A 73 4.68 -4.04 1.47
CA VAL A 73 3.75 -5.01 2.04
C VAL A 73 4.37 -6.38 2.03
N CYS A 74 4.00 -7.17 3.01
CA CYS A 74 4.37 -8.55 3.10
C CYS A 74 3.09 -9.34 3.35
N GLY A 75 2.88 -10.39 2.60
CA GLY A 75 1.67 -11.17 2.75
C GLY A 75 1.72 -12.44 1.92
N ARG A 76 0.56 -12.90 1.51
CA ARG A 76 0.44 -14.13 0.74
C ARG A 76 -0.50 -13.93 -0.43
N ILE A 77 -0.31 -14.71 -1.47
CA ILE A 77 -1.20 -14.71 -2.63
C ILE A 77 -2.42 -15.54 -2.29
N GLN A 78 -3.58 -14.99 -2.62
CA GLN A 78 -4.82 -15.72 -2.48
C GLN A 78 -5.59 -15.64 -3.79
N THR A 79 -6.06 -16.78 -4.26
CA THR A 79 -6.86 -16.83 -5.48
C THR A 79 -8.30 -17.13 -5.12
N GLY A 80 -9.19 -16.73 -5.98
CA GLY A 80 -10.59 -16.99 -5.79
C GLY A 80 -11.32 -16.90 -7.12
N SER A 81 -12.64 -16.99 -7.08
CA SER A 81 -13.45 -16.82 -8.26
C SER A 81 -14.85 -16.42 -7.90
N TYR A 82 -15.53 -15.79 -8.83
CA TYR A 82 -16.94 -15.48 -8.68
C TYR A 82 -17.58 -15.52 -10.05
N THR A 83 -18.92 -15.61 -10.07
CA THR A 83 -19.68 -15.60 -11.30
C THR A 83 -20.20 -14.20 -11.53
N ASN A 84 -19.89 -13.62 -12.69
CA ASN A 84 -20.36 -12.28 -12.99
C ASN A 84 -21.81 -12.28 -13.47
N LYS A 85 -22.29 -11.09 -13.83
CA LYS A 85 -23.68 -10.93 -14.26
C LYS A 85 -24.00 -11.70 -15.54
N ASP A 86 -22.99 -11.93 -16.36
CA ASP A 86 -23.18 -12.66 -17.63
C ASP A 86 -23.09 -14.17 -17.43
N GLY A 87 -22.94 -14.63 -16.20
CA GLY A 87 -22.85 -16.05 -15.91
C GLY A 87 -21.46 -16.63 -16.14
N MET A 88 -20.49 -15.79 -16.39
CA MET A 88 -19.13 -16.25 -16.63
C MET A 88 -18.33 -16.26 -15.33
N LYS A 89 -17.49 -17.27 -15.21
CA LYS A 89 -16.64 -17.39 -14.01
C LYS A 89 -15.42 -16.47 -14.15
N VAL A 90 -15.24 -15.64 -13.17
CA VAL A 90 -14.10 -14.71 -13.15
C VAL A 90 -13.15 -15.12 -12.03
N TYR A 91 -11.90 -15.30 -12.39
CA TYR A 91 -10.86 -15.68 -11.42
C TYR A 91 -10.18 -14.45 -10.88
N THR A 92 -9.87 -14.47 -9.60
CA THR A 92 -9.21 -13.36 -8.94
C THR A 92 -7.91 -13.81 -8.31
N THR A 93 -6.95 -12.90 -8.25
CA THR A 93 -5.67 -13.12 -7.58
C THR A 93 -5.35 -11.84 -6.84
N GLU A 94 -5.15 -11.94 -5.55
CA GLU A 94 -4.83 -10.77 -4.75
C GLU A 94 -3.84 -11.13 -3.66
N VAL A 95 -3.23 -10.12 -3.08
CA VAL A 95 -2.30 -10.32 -1.98
C VAL A 95 -3.04 -9.97 -0.68
N VAL A 96 -3.10 -10.95 0.21
CA VAL A 96 -3.63 -10.73 1.55
C VAL A 96 -2.47 -10.21 2.38
N VAL A 97 -2.56 -8.96 2.79
CA VAL A 97 -1.46 -8.28 3.45
C VAL A 97 -1.40 -8.66 4.91
N GLU A 98 -0.23 -9.08 5.34
CA GLU A 98 0.03 -9.43 6.75
C GLU A 98 0.76 -8.30 7.45
N GLU A 99 1.64 -7.61 6.74
CA GLU A 99 2.35 -6.45 7.26
C GLU A 99 2.43 -5.38 6.19
N GLN A 100 2.34 -4.14 6.61
CA GLN A 100 2.48 -3.00 5.69
C GLN A 100 3.22 -1.88 6.40
N GLU A 101 4.09 -1.20 5.67
CA GLU A 101 4.91 -0.14 6.22
C GLU A 101 5.12 0.96 5.20
N PHE A 102 5.43 2.15 5.68
CA PHE A 102 5.84 3.22 4.79
C PHE A 102 7.20 2.88 4.20
N ALA A 103 7.35 3.12 2.91
CA ALA A 103 8.61 2.87 2.23
C ALA A 103 9.24 4.18 1.76
N GLN A 104 8.78 5.30 2.30
CA GLN A 104 9.40 6.59 2.03
C GLN A 104 9.33 7.43 3.29
N SER A 105 10.31 8.29 3.46
CA SER A 105 10.39 9.10 4.65
C SER A 105 9.40 10.26 4.59
N ARG A 106 9.16 10.87 5.72
CA ARG A 106 8.34 12.08 5.78
C ARG A 106 8.92 13.19 4.93
N ALA A 107 10.23 13.29 4.92
CA ALA A 107 10.88 14.32 4.12
C ALA A 107 10.64 14.10 2.64
N GLU A 108 10.74 12.87 2.18
CA GLU A 108 10.46 12.55 0.79
C GLU A 108 9.02 12.84 0.43
N GLN A 109 8.11 12.47 1.31
CA GLN A 109 6.70 12.70 1.10
C GLN A 109 6.39 14.18 1.02
N GLY A 110 6.97 14.96 1.91
CA GLY A 110 6.80 16.40 1.89
C GLY A 110 7.37 17.02 0.64
N ARG A 111 8.50 16.50 0.21
CA ARG A 111 9.15 17.00 -0.99
C ARG A 111 8.31 16.74 -2.23
N GLU A 112 7.74 15.57 -2.33
CA GLU A 112 6.88 15.23 -3.45
C GLU A 112 5.63 16.09 -3.47
N ASN A 113 5.07 16.36 -2.31
CA ASN A 113 3.84 17.12 -2.22
C ASN A 113 4.06 18.60 -2.42
N GLN A 114 5.20 19.10 -2.06
CA GLN A 114 5.48 20.53 -2.07
C GLN A 114 6.52 20.96 -3.10
N GLY A 115 7.01 20.05 -3.88
CA GLY A 115 7.98 20.36 -4.89
C GLY A 115 9.36 20.60 -4.32
N ALA A 116 9.85 21.81 -4.41
CA ALA A 116 11.24 22.11 -4.15
C ALA A 116 11.58 22.44 -2.70
N MET A 117 10.83 21.99 -1.78
CA MET A 117 11.05 22.35 -0.37
C MET A 117 12.05 21.47 0.35
N GLY A 118 12.93 20.85 -0.35
CA GLY A 118 13.74 19.82 0.23
C GLY A 118 14.85 20.22 1.18
N THR A 119 15.48 21.36 0.95
CA THR A 119 16.66 21.69 1.71
C THR A 119 16.41 21.95 3.20
N ALA A 120 15.38 22.68 3.48
CA ALA A 120 15.04 22.94 4.87
C ALA A 120 14.62 21.68 5.57
N ASP A 121 14.01 20.81 4.84
CA ASP A 121 13.50 19.57 5.40
C ASP A 121 14.60 18.61 5.78
N VAL A 122 15.73 18.71 5.13
CA VAL A 122 16.83 17.82 5.47
C VAL A 122 17.28 18.03 6.89
N ASP A 123 17.38 19.26 7.30
CA ASP A 123 17.77 19.55 8.68
C ASP A 123 16.70 19.09 9.65
N GLY A 124 15.46 19.37 9.29
CA GLY A 124 14.35 18.90 10.10
C GLY A 124 14.29 17.40 10.17
N PHE A 125 14.60 16.77 9.05
CA PHE A 125 14.59 15.33 9.01
C PHE A 125 15.64 14.73 9.94
N GLN A 126 16.79 15.31 10.00
CA GLN A 126 17.83 14.79 10.87
C GLN A 126 17.50 14.94 12.33
N ASN A 127 16.72 15.93 12.64
CA ASN A 127 16.27 16.09 14.02
C ASN A 127 15.12 15.17 14.34
N ILE A 128 14.38 14.85 13.32
CA ILE A 128 13.23 14.01 13.46
C ILE A 128 13.54 12.59 13.87
N PRO A 129 14.60 11.97 13.38
CA PRO A 129 14.85 10.57 13.70
C PRO A 129 14.77 10.26 15.18
N ASP A 130 15.09 11.22 16.00
CA ASP A 130 15.05 10.98 17.42
C ASP A 130 13.64 10.72 17.94
N GLY A 131 12.67 11.38 17.36
CA GLY A 131 11.31 11.19 17.82
C GLY A 131 10.44 10.49 16.83
N ILE A 132 10.60 10.84 15.59
CA ILE A 132 9.70 10.34 14.57
C ILE A 132 9.92 8.89 14.24
N GLU A 133 11.14 8.44 14.30
CA GLU A 133 11.37 7.03 14.02
C GLU A 133 10.64 6.15 15.00
N GLU A 134 10.45 6.63 16.20
CA GLU A 134 9.70 5.90 17.19
C GLU A 134 8.22 5.88 16.88
N GLU A 135 7.75 6.89 16.18
CA GLU A 135 6.34 6.99 15.84
C GLU A 135 5.97 6.15 14.65
N LEU A 136 6.94 5.84 13.83
CA LEU A 136 6.66 5.11 12.62
C LEU A 136 6.43 3.64 12.94
N PRO A 137 5.40 3.06 12.31
CA PRO A 137 5.00 1.71 12.66
C PRO A 137 6.01 0.63 12.30
N PHE A 138 7.00 0.97 11.52
CA PHE A 138 7.96 -0.03 11.12
C PHE A 138 9.19 -0.10 12.00
N HIS A 139 9.12 0.51 13.13
CA HIS A 139 10.21 0.41 14.11
C HIS A 139 9.96 -0.55 15.21
#